data_4f55056f36e5cc4c59ac1ac837389dd4
#
_entry.id   4f55056f36e5cc4c59ac1ac837389dd4
#
_cell.length_a   1.000
_cell.length_b   1.000
_cell.length_c   1.000
_cell.angle_alpha   90.00
_cell.angle_beta   90.00
_cell.angle_gamma   90.00
#
_symmetry.space_group_name_H-M   'P 1'
#
loop_
_entity.id
_entity.type
_entity.pdbx_description
1 polymer ?
#
loop_
_entity_poly.entity_id
_entity_poly.type
_entity_poly.pdbx_seq_one_letter_code
_entity_poly.pdbx_strand_id
1 'polypeptide(L)'
;MHSSPNDASHQGNSAPLKRAMSTRHLVMISLGGAIGTGLFLGSGEVIAQTGPVGAIISYFLGGIIAYMVMLCLGELAVHMPESGSFGAYAKRYIGPGTGYTITWLYWLTWSVTLGTEFTAAALLMQEWFPDSSMWMWTLVFGAFVFSLNMISTKWFAESEFWLALVKVITVVIFILLGLLAIFGVIGYRGYEAAPLFSNLTAQGWFPEGLFPIFTTMLIVNFAFSGTELIGVAAGETKDPAKNVPKAINTAIFRLLIFFVGTILVVTSLLPHQEAGLAAEGVSSSPFVTVFQHIGIPYAEDIIRFVIITALLSAANSGLFAASRMMWSLSYQKQLPAVFSKINARGVPYVAVIVTMIGGMPGLLSEQFAPEAIFTNLLGIAAFTMVVVWMSICLSQFNFRRQWYKQGRKKEELGFAAPLFPILPILGFIFCFITCVSMVFDPSMRISFFGCLLFIAVCYASYYTFYHKKS
;
A
#
# COMPACT_ATOMS: atom_id res chain seq x y z
N MET A 1 -16.27 -25.71 31.56
CA MET A 1 -17.65 -25.24 31.41
C MET A 1 -17.90 -24.10 32.36
N HIS A 2 -17.91 -22.85 31.85
CA HIS A 2 -18.67 -21.74 32.40
C HIS A 2 -18.48 -20.58 31.38
N SER A 3 -19.42 -20.52 30.43
CA SER A 3 -19.62 -19.40 29.56
C SER A 3 -20.21 -18.24 30.35
N SER A 4 -19.55 -17.12 30.41
CA SER A 4 -20.06 -15.87 30.99
C SER A 4 -21.18 -15.30 30.10
N PRO A 5 -22.36 -14.94 30.66
CA PRO A 5 -23.54 -14.54 29.90
C PRO A 5 -23.59 -13.06 29.46
N ASN A 6 -22.50 -12.33 29.43
CA ASN A 6 -22.52 -10.86 29.24
C ASN A 6 -22.05 -10.30 27.88
N ASP A 7 -21.83 -11.14 26.85
CA ASP A 7 -21.39 -10.64 25.53
C ASP A 7 -22.52 -10.48 24.49
N ALA A 8 -23.79 -10.58 24.89
CA ALA A 8 -24.93 -10.65 23.95
C ALA A 8 -25.73 -9.34 23.74
N SER A 9 -25.32 -8.17 24.26
CA SER A 9 -26.19 -6.99 24.28
C SER A 9 -25.78 -5.77 23.43
N HIS A 10 -24.90 -5.92 22.43
CA HIS A 10 -24.55 -4.81 21.52
C HIS A 10 -24.61 -5.16 20.03
N GLN A 11 -25.67 -5.87 19.61
CA GLN A 11 -25.99 -5.97 18.18
C GLN A 11 -26.86 -4.80 17.75
N GLY A 12 -26.24 -3.71 17.28
CA GLY A 12 -26.93 -2.71 16.48
C GLY A 12 -27.39 -3.33 15.14
N ASN A 13 -28.53 -2.86 14.64
CA ASN A 13 -29.34 -3.40 13.51
C ASN A 13 -28.70 -3.36 12.11
N SER A 14 -27.37 -3.45 11.95
CA SER A 14 -26.69 -3.53 10.65
C SER A 14 -26.12 -4.93 10.46
N ALA A 15 -26.48 -5.57 9.34
CA ALA A 15 -25.97 -6.90 9.00
C ALA A 15 -24.45 -6.90 8.86
N PRO A 16 -23.72 -7.91 9.38
CA PRO A 16 -22.29 -8.02 9.20
C PRO A 16 -21.95 -8.20 7.71
N LEU A 17 -20.74 -7.73 7.31
CA LEU A 17 -20.24 -7.92 5.94
C LEU A 17 -20.12 -9.42 5.61
N LYS A 18 -20.42 -9.77 4.34
CA LYS A 18 -20.47 -11.18 3.92
C LYS A 18 -19.06 -11.77 3.78
N ARG A 19 -18.80 -12.93 4.39
CA ARG A 19 -17.55 -13.68 4.24
C ARG A 19 -17.53 -14.45 2.91
N ALA A 20 -16.98 -13.82 1.86
CA ALA A 20 -16.95 -14.35 0.50
C ALA A 20 -15.54 -14.70 -0.02
N MET A 21 -14.49 -14.17 0.60
CA MET A 21 -13.11 -14.25 0.09
C MET A 21 -12.41 -15.56 0.47
N SER A 22 -11.56 -16.06 -0.45
CA SER A 22 -10.67 -17.21 -0.26
C SER A 22 -9.21 -16.76 -0.15
N THR A 23 -8.29 -17.68 0.20
CA THR A 23 -6.83 -17.40 0.26
C THR A 23 -6.30 -16.77 -1.03
N ARG A 24 -6.73 -17.27 -2.21
CA ARG A 24 -6.29 -16.72 -3.51
C ARG A 24 -6.65 -15.25 -3.65
N HIS A 25 -7.85 -14.86 -3.22
CA HIS A 25 -8.30 -13.47 -3.24
C HIS A 25 -7.46 -12.59 -2.29
N LEU A 26 -7.19 -13.05 -1.06
CA LEU A 26 -6.35 -12.33 -0.10
C LEU A 26 -4.93 -12.07 -0.64
N VAL A 27 -4.29 -13.10 -1.19
CA VAL A 27 -2.95 -12.96 -1.76
C VAL A 27 -2.96 -11.97 -2.92
N MET A 28 -3.95 -12.06 -3.82
CA MET A 28 -4.01 -11.18 -4.99
C MET A 28 -4.40 -9.76 -4.63
N ILE A 29 -5.27 -9.54 -3.64
CA ILE A 29 -5.60 -8.20 -3.12
C ILE A 29 -4.35 -7.54 -2.53
N SER A 30 -3.54 -8.29 -1.78
CA SER A 30 -2.29 -7.78 -1.21
C SER A 30 -1.26 -7.45 -2.29
N LEU A 31 -1.06 -8.35 -3.27
CA LEU A 31 -0.15 -8.10 -4.40
C LEU A 31 -0.67 -6.96 -5.29
N GLY A 32 -1.98 -6.93 -5.53
CA GLY A 32 -2.64 -5.92 -6.31
C GLY A 32 -2.56 -4.53 -5.67
N GLY A 33 -2.78 -4.42 -4.37
CA GLY A 33 -2.64 -3.16 -3.64
C GLY A 33 -1.21 -2.65 -3.57
N ALA A 34 -0.22 -3.56 -3.44
CA ALA A 34 1.18 -3.17 -3.28
C ALA A 34 1.90 -2.84 -4.61
N ILE A 35 1.58 -3.55 -5.71
CA ILE A 35 2.21 -3.29 -7.00
C ILE A 35 1.45 -2.16 -7.71
N GLY A 36 1.87 -0.92 -7.54
CA GLY A 36 1.28 0.31 -8.09
C GLY A 36 2.33 1.38 -8.33
N THR A 37 1.96 2.64 -8.14
CA THR A 37 2.81 3.83 -8.30
C THR A 37 4.15 3.70 -7.58
N GLY A 38 4.17 3.15 -6.37
CA GLY A 38 5.39 3.04 -5.56
C GLY A 38 6.50 2.21 -6.21
N LEU A 39 6.15 1.15 -6.96
CA LEU A 39 7.13 0.35 -7.70
C LEU A 39 7.43 0.93 -9.07
N PHE A 40 6.39 1.18 -9.87
CA PHE A 40 6.58 1.51 -11.29
C PHE A 40 7.09 2.94 -11.53
N LEU A 41 6.78 3.88 -10.65
CA LEU A 41 7.18 5.28 -10.76
C LEU A 41 8.15 5.70 -9.66
N GLY A 42 7.84 5.42 -8.40
CA GLY A 42 8.68 5.81 -7.26
C GLY A 42 10.07 5.16 -7.22
N SER A 43 10.26 4.03 -7.93
CA SER A 43 11.56 3.34 -7.96
C SER A 43 12.67 4.18 -8.65
N GLY A 44 12.33 4.95 -9.67
CA GLY A 44 13.27 5.84 -10.34
C GLY A 44 13.87 6.88 -9.39
N GLU A 45 13.02 7.52 -8.59
CA GLU A 45 13.45 8.49 -7.57
C GLU A 45 14.35 7.85 -6.50
N VAL A 46 14.01 6.66 -6.02
CA VAL A 46 14.86 5.93 -5.07
C VAL A 46 16.23 5.62 -5.68
N ILE A 47 16.28 5.16 -6.93
CA ILE A 47 17.54 4.87 -7.63
C ILE A 47 18.36 6.15 -7.82
N ALA A 48 17.72 7.26 -8.21
CA ALA A 48 18.38 8.54 -8.39
C ALA A 48 19.03 9.05 -7.10
N GLN A 49 18.33 8.94 -5.97
CA GLN A 49 18.81 9.45 -4.69
C GLN A 49 19.80 8.55 -3.99
N THR A 50 19.73 7.22 -4.16
CA THR A 50 20.54 6.26 -3.40
C THR A 50 21.65 5.59 -4.21
N GLY A 51 21.61 5.72 -5.51
CA GLY A 51 22.42 4.93 -6.43
C GLY A 51 21.92 3.46 -6.53
N PRO A 52 22.54 2.67 -7.42
CA PRO A 52 22.09 1.31 -7.74
C PRO A 52 22.05 0.37 -6.53
N VAL A 53 23.16 0.24 -5.82
CA VAL A 53 23.27 -0.66 -4.64
C VAL A 53 22.43 -0.14 -3.48
N GLY A 54 22.42 1.19 -3.28
CA GLY A 54 21.57 1.83 -2.27
C GLY A 54 20.09 1.52 -2.45
N ALA A 55 19.59 1.58 -3.69
CA ALA A 55 18.20 1.24 -4.01
C ALA A 55 17.87 -0.22 -3.70
N ILE A 56 18.74 -1.17 -4.09
CA ILE A 56 18.55 -2.59 -3.78
C ILE A 56 18.45 -2.80 -2.26
N ILE A 57 19.36 -2.19 -1.49
CA ILE A 57 19.36 -2.28 -0.03
C ILE A 57 18.08 -1.65 0.54
N SER A 58 17.65 -0.47 0.04
CA SER A 58 16.44 0.20 0.50
C SER A 58 15.20 -0.67 0.31
N TYR A 59 14.99 -1.26 -0.87
CA TYR A 59 13.85 -2.16 -1.11
C TYR A 59 13.92 -3.46 -0.32
N PHE A 60 15.11 -4.00 -0.10
CA PHE A 60 15.30 -5.17 0.76
C PHE A 60 14.93 -4.86 2.22
N LEU A 61 15.41 -3.74 2.77
CA LEU A 61 15.07 -3.29 4.12
C LEU A 61 13.59 -2.97 4.27
N GLY A 62 12.98 -2.26 3.29
CA GLY A 62 11.55 -1.98 3.28
C GLY A 62 10.70 -3.26 3.29
N GLY A 63 11.11 -4.27 2.53
CA GLY A 63 10.45 -5.58 2.53
C GLY A 63 10.54 -6.30 3.88
N ILE A 64 11.68 -6.19 4.58
CA ILE A 64 11.84 -6.71 5.94
C ILE A 64 10.93 -5.97 6.92
N ILE A 65 10.86 -4.63 6.85
CA ILE A 65 9.97 -3.82 7.69
C ILE A 65 8.51 -4.22 7.46
N ALA A 66 8.09 -4.27 6.19
CA ALA A 66 6.74 -4.69 5.82
C ALA A 66 6.43 -6.11 6.37
N TYR A 67 7.37 -7.05 6.27
CA TYR A 67 7.18 -8.40 6.78
C TYR A 67 7.00 -8.42 8.30
N MET A 68 7.82 -7.67 9.06
CA MET A 68 7.67 -7.57 10.52
C MET A 68 6.29 -7.03 10.90
N VAL A 69 5.83 -5.97 10.24
CA VAL A 69 4.51 -5.38 10.47
C VAL A 69 3.40 -6.37 10.13
N MET A 70 3.52 -7.07 9.00
CA MET A 70 2.50 -8.04 8.56
C MET A 70 2.43 -9.27 9.46
N LEU A 71 3.52 -9.71 10.05
CA LEU A 71 3.50 -10.77 11.08
C LEU A 71 2.73 -10.31 12.34
N CYS A 72 2.92 -9.06 12.77
CA CYS A 72 2.16 -8.46 13.87
C CYS A 72 0.66 -8.38 13.52
N LEU A 73 0.33 -7.92 12.31
CA LEU A 73 -1.03 -7.83 11.81
C LEU A 73 -1.69 -9.20 11.74
N GLY A 74 -0.97 -10.21 11.25
CA GLY A 74 -1.46 -11.58 11.11
C GLY A 74 -1.91 -12.18 12.44
N GLU A 75 -1.13 -11.97 13.50
CA GLU A 75 -1.52 -12.44 14.84
C GLU A 75 -2.81 -11.78 15.33
N LEU A 76 -2.92 -10.45 15.16
CA LEU A 76 -4.13 -9.72 15.54
C LEU A 76 -5.34 -10.14 14.69
N ALA A 77 -5.16 -10.26 13.36
CA ALA A 77 -6.23 -10.57 12.43
C ALA A 77 -6.74 -12.01 12.55
N VAL A 78 -5.91 -12.96 12.95
CA VAL A 78 -6.34 -14.34 13.26
C VAL A 78 -7.15 -14.38 14.54
N HIS A 79 -6.74 -13.62 15.54
CA HIS A 79 -7.43 -13.58 16.84
C HIS A 79 -8.74 -12.76 16.78
N MET A 80 -8.73 -11.67 16.02
CA MET A 80 -9.87 -10.76 15.84
C MET A 80 -10.10 -10.43 14.36
N PRO A 81 -10.75 -11.32 13.59
CA PRO A 81 -11.00 -11.10 12.16
C PRO A 81 -12.16 -10.11 11.96
N GLU A 82 -11.86 -8.82 12.09
CA GLU A 82 -12.82 -7.72 11.96
C GLU A 82 -12.48 -6.84 10.75
N SER A 83 -13.50 -6.33 10.04
CA SER A 83 -13.31 -5.42 8.89
C SER A 83 -12.75 -4.04 9.30
N GLY A 84 -12.87 -3.67 10.57
CA GLY A 84 -12.21 -2.49 11.15
C GLY A 84 -10.71 -2.68 11.42
N SER A 85 -10.22 -3.92 11.33
CA SER A 85 -8.82 -4.32 11.38
C SER A 85 -8.01 -3.51 12.40
N PHE A 86 -6.89 -2.92 11.96
CA PHE A 86 -5.95 -2.19 12.81
C PHE A 86 -6.57 -0.99 13.55
N GLY A 87 -7.65 -0.37 13.04
CA GLY A 87 -8.40 0.64 13.77
C GLY A 87 -9.09 0.04 15.01
N ALA A 88 -9.71 -1.14 14.88
CA ALA A 88 -10.31 -1.86 15.99
C ALA A 88 -9.24 -2.37 16.98
N TYR A 89 -8.10 -2.84 16.48
CA TYR A 89 -6.98 -3.29 17.32
C TYR A 89 -6.37 -2.13 18.10
N ALA A 90 -6.12 -0.98 17.45
CA ALA A 90 -5.63 0.23 18.12
C ALA A 90 -6.61 0.71 19.19
N LYS A 91 -7.93 0.70 18.92
CA LYS A 91 -8.96 1.04 19.91
C LYS A 91 -8.87 0.16 21.13
N ARG A 92 -8.71 -1.15 20.95
CA ARG A 92 -8.73 -2.14 22.05
C ARG A 92 -7.43 -2.19 22.82
N TYR A 93 -6.28 -2.04 22.17
CA TYR A 93 -4.97 -2.28 22.79
C TYR A 93 -4.14 -1.03 23.03
N ILE A 94 -4.49 0.12 22.43
CA ILE A 94 -3.81 1.40 22.67
C ILE A 94 -4.78 2.37 23.35
N GLY A 95 -5.94 2.60 22.73
CA GLY A 95 -6.95 3.47 23.26
C GLY A 95 -7.99 3.91 22.22
N PRO A 96 -9.19 4.30 22.67
CA PRO A 96 -10.30 4.58 21.74
C PRO A 96 -10.03 5.78 20.81
N GLY A 97 -9.38 6.83 21.28
CA GLY A 97 -8.99 7.99 20.45
C GLY A 97 -7.95 7.60 19.38
N THR A 98 -7.01 6.70 19.73
CA THR A 98 -6.04 6.17 18.77
C THR A 98 -6.73 5.34 17.69
N GLY A 99 -7.66 4.44 18.06
CA GLY A 99 -8.42 3.66 17.10
C GLY A 99 -9.18 4.52 16.09
N TYR A 100 -9.83 5.58 16.58
CA TYR A 100 -10.51 6.56 15.74
C TYR A 100 -9.52 7.26 14.78
N THR A 101 -8.41 7.78 15.30
CA THR A 101 -7.39 8.48 14.51
C THR A 101 -6.75 7.58 13.47
N ILE A 102 -6.37 6.34 13.82
CA ILE A 102 -5.77 5.37 12.89
C ILE A 102 -6.73 5.03 11.75
N THR A 103 -8.02 4.90 12.03
CA THR A 103 -9.02 4.63 10.99
C THR A 103 -9.13 5.80 10.01
N TRP A 104 -9.11 7.05 10.50
CA TRP A 104 -9.11 8.24 9.66
C TRP A 104 -7.81 8.41 8.86
N LEU A 105 -6.66 8.11 9.46
CA LEU A 105 -5.37 8.12 8.75
C LEU A 105 -5.36 7.13 7.59
N TYR A 106 -5.86 5.93 7.80
CA TYR A 106 -5.91 4.93 6.72
C TYR A 106 -6.92 5.31 5.61
N TRP A 107 -8.06 5.89 5.99
CA TRP A 107 -8.98 6.45 5.02
C TRP A 107 -8.30 7.57 4.21
N LEU A 108 -7.60 8.47 4.87
CA LEU A 108 -6.85 9.55 4.21
C LEU A 108 -5.78 8.98 3.26
N THR A 109 -4.99 8.00 3.73
CA THR A 109 -4.00 7.31 2.90
C THR A 109 -4.59 6.91 1.56
N TRP A 110 -5.66 6.12 1.58
CA TRP A 110 -6.23 5.58 0.35
C TRP A 110 -7.03 6.61 -0.45
N SER A 111 -7.67 7.58 0.21
CA SER A 111 -8.33 8.68 -0.50
C SER A 111 -7.33 9.50 -1.31
N VAL A 112 -6.17 9.81 -0.73
CA VAL A 112 -5.09 10.52 -1.41
C VAL A 112 -4.45 9.63 -2.49
N THR A 113 -4.22 8.35 -2.20
CA THR A 113 -3.68 7.38 -3.16
C THR A 113 -4.60 7.24 -4.39
N LEU A 114 -5.93 7.24 -4.24
CA LEU A 114 -6.84 7.27 -5.39
C LEU A 114 -6.53 8.45 -6.32
N GLY A 115 -6.31 9.63 -5.76
CA GLY A 115 -5.94 10.82 -6.53
C GLY A 115 -4.61 10.64 -7.27
N THR A 116 -3.58 10.11 -6.61
CA THR A 116 -2.26 9.88 -7.25
C THR A 116 -2.33 8.82 -8.35
N GLU A 117 -3.04 7.69 -8.10
CA GLU A 117 -3.16 6.61 -9.09
C GLU A 117 -3.94 7.05 -10.33
N PHE A 118 -5.02 7.80 -10.18
CA PHE A 118 -5.79 8.32 -11.31
C PHE A 118 -5.01 9.39 -12.09
N THR A 119 -4.30 10.28 -11.39
CA THR A 119 -3.46 11.31 -12.03
C THR A 119 -2.34 10.66 -12.83
N ALA A 120 -1.62 9.69 -12.23
CA ALA A 120 -0.56 8.96 -12.92
C ALA A 120 -1.09 8.19 -14.14
N ALA A 121 -2.24 7.52 -14.02
CA ALA A 121 -2.86 6.83 -15.15
C ALA A 121 -3.29 7.79 -16.26
N ALA A 122 -3.82 8.97 -15.91
CA ALA A 122 -4.21 10.00 -16.89
C ALA A 122 -2.99 10.57 -17.64
N LEU A 123 -1.88 10.83 -16.95
CA LEU A 123 -0.62 11.27 -17.57
C LEU A 123 -0.09 10.23 -18.56
N LEU A 124 -0.12 8.95 -18.21
CA LEU A 124 0.29 7.87 -19.13
C LEU A 124 -0.63 7.78 -20.35
N MET A 125 -1.93 8.10 -20.22
CA MET A 125 -2.85 8.15 -21.37
C MET A 125 -2.53 9.30 -22.32
N GLN A 126 -2.00 10.44 -21.83
CA GLN A 126 -1.62 11.56 -22.68
C GLN A 126 -0.47 11.23 -23.63
N GLU A 127 0.36 10.23 -23.34
CA GLU A 127 1.37 9.74 -24.28
C GLU A 127 0.77 9.16 -25.57
N TRP A 128 -0.43 8.57 -25.48
CA TRP A 128 -1.17 8.09 -26.66
C TRP A 128 -2.16 9.11 -27.21
N PHE A 129 -2.67 9.99 -26.36
CA PHE A 129 -3.69 11.00 -26.69
C PHE A 129 -3.26 12.38 -26.17
N PRO A 130 -2.24 13.03 -26.79
CA PRO A 130 -1.66 14.28 -26.28
C PRO A 130 -2.66 15.44 -26.12
N ASP A 131 -3.67 15.49 -27.00
CA ASP A 131 -4.69 16.56 -26.99
C ASP A 131 -5.82 16.29 -25.98
N SER A 132 -5.79 15.17 -25.26
CA SER A 132 -6.83 14.82 -24.30
C SER A 132 -6.57 15.44 -22.91
N SER A 133 -7.64 15.88 -22.26
CA SER A 133 -7.53 16.46 -20.91
C SER A 133 -7.37 15.37 -19.82
N MET A 134 -6.52 15.63 -18.84
CA MET A 134 -6.30 14.71 -17.70
C MET A 134 -7.59 14.43 -16.91
N TRP A 135 -8.43 15.47 -16.71
CA TRP A 135 -9.67 15.31 -15.95
C TRP A 135 -10.63 14.29 -16.62
N MET A 136 -10.65 14.21 -17.94
CA MET A 136 -11.46 13.24 -18.67
C MET A 136 -11.03 11.80 -18.32
N TRP A 137 -9.75 11.50 -18.39
CA TRP A 137 -9.22 10.18 -18.04
C TRP A 137 -9.41 9.85 -16.57
N THR A 138 -9.19 10.83 -15.69
CA THR A 138 -9.45 10.67 -14.24
C THR A 138 -10.90 10.30 -13.96
N LEU A 139 -11.86 10.94 -14.66
CA LEU A 139 -13.28 10.58 -14.53
C LEU A 139 -13.60 9.20 -15.10
N VAL A 140 -13.03 8.84 -16.26
CA VAL A 140 -13.23 7.50 -16.86
C VAL A 140 -12.70 6.42 -15.94
N PHE A 141 -11.48 6.55 -15.44
CA PHE A 141 -10.88 5.59 -14.52
C PHE A 141 -11.58 5.56 -13.15
N GLY A 142 -11.96 6.74 -12.65
CA GLY A 142 -12.75 6.84 -11.44
C GLY A 142 -14.10 6.13 -11.56
N ALA A 143 -14.83 6.33 -12.66
CA ALA A 143 -16.10 5.65 -12.92
C ALA A 143 -15.92 4.12 -13.06
N PHE A 144 -14.83 3.68 -13.69
CA PHE A 144 -14.50 2.26 -13.81
C PHE A 144 -14.27 1.62 -12.44
N VAL A 145 -13.36 2.17 -11.63
CA VAL A 145 -13.03 1.66 -10.30
C VAL A 145 -14.23 1.74 -9.34
N PHE A 146 -15.00 2.84 -9.40
CA PHE A 146 -16.25 2.99 -8.65
C PHE A 146 -17.24 1.88 -8.97
N SER A 147 -17.44 1.60 -10.25
CA SER A 147 -18.38 0.57 -10.72
C SER A 147 -18.00 -0.82 -10.19
N LEU A 148 -16.71 -1.17 -10.22
CA LEU A 148 -16.21 -2.46 -9.69
C LEU A 148 -16.52 -2.60 -8.19
N ASN A 149 -16.33 -1.53 -7.41
CA ASN A 149 -16.58 -1.55 -5.97
C ASN A 149 -18.09 -1.55 -5.60
N MET A 150 -18.95 -0.98 -6.46
CA MET A 150 -20.39 -0.88 -6.21
C MET A 150 -21.15 -2.18 -6.49
N ILE A 151 -20.61 -3.10 -7.29
CA ILE A 151 -21.32 -4.31 -7.69
C ILE A 151 -21.47 -5.28 -6.51
N SER A 152 -20.38 -5.82 -5.97
CA SER A 152 -20.37 -6.67 -4.76
C SER A 152 -18.93 -7.00 -4.33
N THR A 153 -18.76 -7.43 -3.06
CA THR A 153 -17.47 -7.93 -2.55
C THR A 153 -16.90 -9.09 -3.38
N LYS A 154 -17.76 -9.98 -3.89
CA LYS A 154 -17.32 -11.11 -4.74
C LYS A 154 -16.79 -10.60 -6.08
N TRP A 155 -17.47 -9.69 -6.73
CA TRP A 155 -17.03 -9.09 -7.99
C TRP A 155 -15.76 -8.26 -7.82
N PHE A 156 -15.67 -7.47 -6.74
CA PHE A 156 -14.44 -6.79 -6.38
C PHE A 156 -13.27 -7.79 -6.27
N ALA A 157 -13.42 -8.85 -5.47
CA ALA A 157 -12.34 -9.81 -5.25
C ALA A 157 -11.93 -10.57 -6.54
N GLU A 158 -12.87 -10.85 -7.43
CA GLU A 158 -12.59 -11.53 -8.70
C GLU A 158 -11.95 -10.57 -9.72
N SER A 159 -12.43 -9.32 -9.84
CA SER A 159 -11.82 -8.32 -10.71
C SER A 159 -10.38 -7.99 -10.26
N GLU A 160 -10.17 -7.82 -8.95
CA GLU A 160 -8.85 -7.58 -8.39
C GLU A 160 -7.91 -8.76 -8.62
N PHE A 161 -8.42 -10.00 -8.54
CA PHE A 161 -7.62 -11.18 -8.87
C PHE A 161 -7.06 -11.10 -10.29
N TRP A 162 -7.87 -10.77 -11.30
CA TRP A 162 -7.43 -10.69 -12.69
C TRP A 162 -6.52 -9.49 -12.94
N LEU A 163 -6.85 -8.31 -12.40
CA LEU A 163 -5.99 -7.14 -12.51
C LEU A 163 -4.62 -7.38 -11.86
N ALA A 164 -4.59 -7.96 -10.66
CA ALA A 164 -3.33 -8.30 -10.00
C ALA A 164 -2.54 -9.40 -10.73
N LEU A 165 -3.21 -10.35 -11.37
CA LEU A 165 -2.55 -11.40 -12.15
C LEU A 165 -1.77 -10.80 -13.33
N VAL A 166 -2.34 -9.82 -14.04
CA VAL A 166 -1.65 -9.10 -15.13
C VAL A 166 -0.34 -8.50 -14.61
N LYS A 167 -0.37 -7.78 -13.48
CA LYS A 167 0.83 -7.19 -12.88
C LYS A 167 1.89 -8.23 -12.54
N VAL A 168 1.48 -9.30 -11.86
CA VAL A 168 2.40 -10.37 -11.44
C VAL A 168 3.08 -11.02 -12.64
N ILE A 169 2.31 -11.34 -13.69
CA ILE A 169 2.87 -11.91 -14.93
C ILE A 169 3.86 -10.92 -15.56
N THR A 170 3.52 -9.64 -15.62
CA THR A 170 4.40 -8.61 -16.21
C THR A 170 5.69 -8.45 -15.44
N VAL A 171 5.62 -8.40 -14.09
CA VAL A 171 6.82 -8.31 -13.26
C VAL A 171 7.71 -9.53 -13.43
N VAL A 172 7.13 -10.73 -13.51
CA VAL A 172 7.88 -11.97 -13.77
C VAL A 172 8.54 -11.92 -15.16
N ILE A 173 7.81 -11.54 -16.20
CA ILE A 173 8.35 -11.39 -17.56
C ILE A 173 9.47 -10.34 -17.56
N PHE A 174 9.26 -9.19 -16.91
CA PHE A 174 10.28 -8.15 -16.78
C PHE A 174 11.57 -8.67 -16.16
N ILE A 175 11.48 -9.39 -15.04
CA ILE A 175 12.66 -9.96 -14.37
C ILE A 175 13.35 -10.98 -15.29
N LEU A 176 12.58 -11.86 -15.93
CA LEU A 176 13.16 -12.90 -16.81
C LEU A 176 13.85 -12.28 -18.03
N LEU A 177 13.19 -11.38 -18.75
CA LEU A 177 13.80 -10.70 -19.90
C LEU A 177 14.98 -9.84 -19.49
N GLY A 178 14.87 -9.16 -18.36
CA GLY A 178 15.99 -8.38 -17.80
C GLY A 178 17.20 -9.22 -17.47
N LEU A 179 17.02 -10.39 -16.87
CA LEU A 179 18.11 -11.36 -16.63
C LEU A 179 18.71 -11.86 -17.92
N LEU A 180 17.90 -12.20 -18.93
CA LEU A 180 18.40 -12.60 -20.24
C LEU A 180 19.23 -11.48 -20.91
N ALA A 181 18.83 -10.22 -20.75
CA ALA A 181 19.58 -9.06 -21.24
C ALA A 181 20.90 -8.86 -20.45
N ILE A 182 20.85 -8.95 -19.11
CA ILE A 182 22.02 -8.84 -18.24
C ILE A 182 23.10 -9.86 -18.62
N PHE A 183 22.72 -11.09 -18.90
CA PHE A 183 23.64 -12.16 -19.28
C PHE A 183 23.95 -12.20 -20.79
N GLY A 184 23.45 -11.25 -21.59
CA GLY A 184 23.73 -11.15 -23.02
C GLY A 184 23.08 -12.23 -23.87
N VAL A 185 22.05 -12.93 -23.36
CA VAL A 185 21.28 -13.92 -24.14
C VAL A 185 20.38 -13.22 -25.16
N ILE A 186 19.86 -12.03 -24.81
CA ILE A 186 19.17 -11.12 -25.73
C ILE A 186 19.94 -9.81 -25.80
N GLY A 187 19.88 -9.15 -26.98
CA GLY A 187 20.53 -7.85 -27.18
C GLY A 187 19.93 -6.77 -26.32
N TYR A 188 20.76 -5.82 -25.88
CA TYR A 188 20.35 -4.63 -25.14
C TYR A 188 21.04 -3.41 -25.76
N ARG A 189 20.28 -2.40 -26.18
CA ARG A 189 20.83 -1.20 -26.83
C ARG A 189 21.84 -0.51 -25.94
N GLY A 190 22.95 -0.07 -26.53
CA GLY A 190 24.05 0.58 -25.81
C GLY A 190 25.13 -0.38 -25.30
N TYR A 191 24.98 -1.69 -25.49
CA TYR A 191 25.97 -2.68 -25.10
C TYR A 191 26.27 -3.64 -26.26
N GLU A 192 27.56 -3.74 -26.65
CA GLU A 192 28.04 -4.73 -27.63
C GLU A 192 28.26 -6.11 -27.02
N ALA A 193 28.48 -6.16 -25.70
CA ALA A 193 28.65 -7.40 -24.92
C ALA A 193 27.67 -7.42 -23.76
N ALA A 194 27.57 -8.57 -23.06
CA ALA A 194 26.72 -8.69 -21.88
C ALA A 194 27.03 -7.62 -20.82
N PRO A 195 26.09 -6.75 -20.43
CA PRO A 195 26.35 -5.69 -19.46
C PRO A 195 26.68 -6.25 -18.08
N LEU A 196 26.21 -7.44 -17.75
CA LEU A 196 26.32 -8.06 -16.43
C LEU A 196 25.87 -7.12 -15.32
N PHE A 197 26.69 -6.97 -14.28
CA PHE A 197 26.42 -6.11 -13.13
C PHE A 197 27.35 -4.88 -13.10
N SER A 198 27.92 -4.49 -14.25
CA SER A 198 28.87 -3.38 -14.34
C SER A 198 28.27 -2.05 -13.88
N ASN A 199 27.00 -1.78 -14.17
CA ASN A 199 26.32 -0.55 -13.75
C ASN A 199 26.16 -0.42 -12.24
N LEU A 200 26.11 -1.53 -11.50
CA LEU A 200 25.91 -1.49 -10.04
C LEU A 200 27.03 -0.74 -9.33
N THR A 201 28.25 -0.80 -9.85
CA THR A 201 29.43 -0.23 -9.19
C THR A 201 30.21 0.72 -10.09
N ALA A 202 29.70 1.06 -11.28
CA ALA A 202 30.37 1.94 -12.25
C ALA A 202 30.76 3.30 -11.66
N GLN A 203 30.00 3.83 -10.72
CA GLN A 203 30.25 5.08 -10.01
C GLN A 203 30.65 4.86 -8.53
N GLY A 204 31.03 3.64 -8.15
CA GLY A 204 31.27 3.23 -6.77
C GLY A 204 30.05 2.53 -6.14
N TRP A 205 30.24 1.95 -4.96
CA TRP A 205 29.20 1.20 -4.26
C TRP A 205 28.06 2.10 -3.76
N PHE A 206 28.36 3.29 -3.28
CA PHE A 206 27.42 4.27 -2.75
C PHE A 206 27.78 5.67 -3.26
N PRO A 207 27.47 5.98 -4.54
CA PRO A 207 27.85 7.26 -5.15
C PRO A 207 27.21 8.45 -4.43
N GLU A 208 26.00 8.29 -3.89
CA GLU A 208 25.27 9.30 -3.14
C GLU A 208 25.44 9.19 -1.61
N GLY A 209 26.32 8.29 -1.14
CA GLY A 209 26.52 7.98 0.27
C GLY A 209 25.44 7.06 0.85
N LEU A 210 25.45 6.90 2.18
CA LEU A 210 24.52 6.01 2.88
C LEU A 210 23.25 6.73 3.41
N PHE A 211 23.35 8.04 3.59
CA PHE A 211 22.25 8.82 4.17
C PHE A 211 20.96 8.80 3.33
N PRO A 212 21.01 8.85 1.99
CA PRO A 212 19.82 8.74 1.15
C PRO A 212 19.04 7.43 1.31
N ILE A 213 19.70 6.32 1.69
CA ILE A 213 19.02 5.07 2.01
C ILE A 213 17.99 5.28 3.13
N PHE A 214 18.33 6.13 4.11
CA PHE A 214 17.45 6.47 5.21
C PHE A 214 16.30 7.41 4.76
N THR A 215 16.60 8.44 3.98
CA THR A 215 15.59 9.44 3.57
C THR A 215 14.58 8.88 2.57
N THR A 216 14.98 7.94 1.71
CA THR A 216 14.08 7.28 0.73
C THR A 216 13.21 6.17 1.32
N MET A 217 13.43 5.76 2.58
CA MET A 217 12.65 4.67 3.21
C MET A 217 11.15 4.95 3.26
N LEU A 218 10.72 6.22 3.24
CA LEU A 218 9.31 6.56 3.20
C LEU A 218 8.67 6.12 1.87
N ILE A 219 9.31 6.45 0.74
CA ILE A 219 8.86 6.06 -0.60
C ILE A 219 8.88 4.54 -0.74
N VAL A 220 9.95 3.91 -0.25
CA VAL A 220 10.10 2.44 -0.28
C VAL A 220 9.02 1.76 0.54
N ASN A 221 8.74 2.21 1.77
CA ASN A 221 7.67 1.63 2.59
C ASN A 221 6.29 1.86 1.96
N PHE A 222 6.08 3.00 1.29
CA PHE A 222 4.87 3.22 0.50
C PHE A 222 4.74 2.21 -0.64
N ALA A 223 5.82 1.85 -1.32
CA ALA A 223 5.78 0.82 -2.36
C ALA A 223 5.29 -0.55 -1.83
N PHE A 224 5.53 -0.86 -0.55
CA PHE A 224 5.00 -2.06 0.11
C PHE A 224 3.60 -1.85 0.74
N SER A 225 3.02 -0.64 0.66
CA SER A 225 1.64 -0.39 1.13
C SER A 225 0.65 -1.22 0.30
N GLY A 226 -0.48 -1.54 0.91
CA GLY A 226 -1.43 -2.50 0.33
C GLY A 226 -1.25 -3.93 0.84
N THR A 227 -0.10 -4.28 1.41
CA THR A 227 0.11 -5.58 2.07
C THR A 227 -0.81 -5.77 3.27
N GLU A 228 -1.10 -4.71 4.01
CA GLU A 228 -2.01 -4.70 5.16
C GLU A 228 -3.49 -4.87 4.79
N LEU A 229 -3.84 -4.79 3.51
CA LEU A 229 -5.19 -5.10 3.00
C LEU A 229 -5.66 -6.50 3.41
N ILE A 230 -4.74 -7.45 3.60
CA ILE A 230 -5.03 -8.77 4.16
C ILE A 230 -5.76 -8.65 5.51
N GLY A 231 -5.34 -7.71 6.36
CA GLY A 231 -5.97 -7.46 7.65
C GLY A 231 -7.39 -6.92 7.53
N VAL A 232 -7.62 -5.98 6.60
CA VAL A 232 -8.96 -5.42 6.32
C VAL A 232 -9.87 -6.48 5.72
N ALA A 233 -9.37 -7.25 4.76
CA ALA A 233 -10.11 -8.32 4.10
C ALA A 233 -10.34 -9.56 5.00
N ALA A 234 -9.63 -9.68 6.13
CA ALA A 234 -9.80 -10.79 7.08
C ALA A 234 -11.23 -10.91 7.60
N GLY A 235 -11.93 -9.78 7.83
CA GLY A 235 -13.33 -9.75 8.24
C GLY A 235 -14.30 -10.33 7.23
N GLU A 236 -13.97 -10.29 5.93
CA GLU A 236 -14.77 -10.81 4.81
C GLU A 236 -14.19 -12.15 4.26
N THR A 237 -13.24 -12.77 4.98
CA THR A 237 -12.54 -14.01 4.60
C THR A 237 -13.18 -15.24 5.22
N LYS A 238 -13.24 -16.33 4.44
CA LYS A 238 -13.56 -17.68 4.94
C LYS A 238 -12.35 -18.23 5.72
N ASP A 239 -12.60 -18.86 6.86
CA ASP A 239 -11.55 -19.49 7.70
C ASP A 239 -10.30 -18.60 7.91
N PRO A 240 -10.44 -17.40 8.51
CA PRO A 240 -9.34 -16.43 8.62
C PRO A 240 -8.14 -17.00 9.37
N ALA A 241 -8.33 -17.87 10.36
CA ALA A 241 -7.25 -18.49 11.11
C ALA A 241 -6.28 -19.31 10.24
N LYS A 242 -6.77 -19.91 9.15
CA LYS A 242 -5.97 -20.66 8.20
C LYS A 242 -5.47 -19.81 7.04
N ASN A 243 -6.34 -18.94 6.51
CA ASN A 243 -6.11 -18.25 5.25
C ASN A 243 -5.25 -17.00 5.41
N VAL A 244 -5.36 -16.27 6.53
CA VAL A 244 -4.60 -15.03 6.77
C VAL A 244 -3.10 -15.29 6.91
N PRO A 245 -2.62 -16.21 7.77
CA PRO A 245 -1.18 -16.48 7.88
C PRO A 245 -0.57 -16.97 6.58
N LYS A 246 -1.28 -17.83 5.84
CA LYS A 246 -0.83 -18.33 4.55
C LYS A 246 -0.73 -17.20 3.52
N ALA A 247 -1.71 -16.28 3.51
CA ALA A 247 -1.71 -15.13 2.60
C ALA A 247 -0.53 -14.20 2.90
N ILE A 248 -0.29 -13.85 4.17
CA ILE A 248 0.81 -12.97 4.59
C ILE A 248 2.16 -13.55 4.13
N ASN A 249 2.49 -14.78 4.53
CA ASN A 249 3.77 -15.37 4.18
C ASN A 249 3.96 -15.47 2.66
N THR A 250 2.90 -15.84 1.92
CA THR A 250 2.97 -15.98 0.46
C THR A 250 3.11 -14.64 -0.24
N ALA A 251 2.33 -13.62 0.18
CA ALA A 251 2.33 -12.31 -0.46
C ALA A 251 3.64 -11.57 -0.23
N ILE A 252 4.10 -11.47 1.02
CA ILE A 252 5.30 -10.71 1.35
C ILE A 252 6.55 -11.32 0.71
N PHE A 253 6.71 -12.63 0.75
CA PHE A 253 7.86 -13.28 0.11
C PHE A 253 7.89 -13.02 -1.40
N ARG A 254 6.73 -13.08 -2.07
CA ARG A 254 6.63 -12.74 -3.50
C ARG A 254 6.95 -11.29 -3.77
N LEU A 255 6.41 -10.36 -2.96
CA LEU A 255 6.68 -8.93 -3.11
C LEU A 255 8.16 -8.61 -2.93
N LEU A 256 8.81 -9.21 -1.94
CA LEU A 256 10.25 -9.03 -1.74
C LEU A 256 11.05 -9.46 -2.97
N ILE A 257 10.76 -10.65 -3.52
CA ILE A 257 11.41 -11.14 -4.74
C ILE A 257 11.11 -10.20 -5.92
N PHE A 258 9.86 -9.78 -6.08
CA PHE A 258 9.47 -8.94 -7.21
C PHE A 258 10.11 -7.55 -7.12
N PHE A 259 10.10 -6.93 -5.96
CA PHE A 259 10.63 -5.58 -5.80
C PHE A 259 12.16 -5.58 -5.88
N VAL A 260 12.82 -6.42 -5.09
CA VAL A 260 14.30 -6.51 -5.15
C VAL A 260 14.77 -7.00 -6.52
N GLY A 261 14.09 -7.97 -7.11
CA GLY A 261 14.42 -8.50 -8.44
C GLY A 261 14.25 -7.46 -9.55
N THR A 262 13.18 -6.68 -9.53
CA THR A 262 12.97 -5.62 -10.53
C THR A 262 13.98 -4.48 -10.37
N ILE A 263 14.25 -4.04 -9.13
CA ILE A 263 15.26 -3.01 -8.89
C ILE A 263 16.66 -3.50 -9.32
N LEU A 264 17.00 -4.76 -9.03
CA LEU A 264 18.27 -5.34 -9.51
C LEU A 264 18.36 -5.31 -11.04
N VAL A 265 17.29 -5.66 -11.75
CA VAL A 265 17.25 -5.60 -13.22
C VAL A 265 17.42 -4.17 -13.71
N VAL A 266 16.62 -3.22 -13.21
CA VAL A 266 16.69 -1.82 -13.62
C VAL A 266 18.10 -1.27 -13.41
N THR A 267 18.66 -1.44 -12.22
CA THR A 267 19.96 -0.89 -11.85
C THR A 267 21.16 -1.59 -12.52
N SER A 268 20.97 -2.81 -13.00
CA SER A 268 22.00 -3.52 -13.79
C SER A 268 22.00 -3.09 -15.25
N LEU A 269 20.85 -2.73 -15.82
CA LEU A 269 20.66 -2.43 -17.24
C LEU A 269 20.71 -0.93 -17.55
N LEU A 270 20.22 -0.07 -16.64
CA LEU A 270 20.24 1.38 -16.83
C LEU A 270 21.36 2.01 -16.03
N PRO A 271 22.14 2.92 -16.65
CA PRO A 271 23.05 3.80 -15.92
C PRO A 271 22.28 4.60 -14.86
N HIS A 272 22.90 4.84 -13.72
CA HIS A 272 22.29 5.54 -12.57
C HIS A 272 21.63 6.88 -12.97
N GLN A 273 22.31 7.67 -13.79
CA GLN A 273 21.80 8.96 -14.26
C GLN A 273 20.56 8.82 -15.15
N GLU A 274 20.52 7.82 -16.03
CA GLU A 274 19.39 7.57 -16.91
C GLU A 274 18.16 7.07 -16.14
N ALA A 275 18.38 6.21 -15.14
CA ALA A 275 17.32 5.77 -14.24
C ALA A 275 16.75 6.95 -13.42
N GLY A 276 17.57 7.95 -13.10
CA GLY A 276 17.17 9.19 -12.42
C GLY A 276 16.38 10.12 -13.34
N LEU A 277 16.82 10.33 -14.59
CA LEU A 277 16.08 11.14 -15.57
C LEU A 277 14.70 10.55 -15.90
N ALA A 278 14.57 9.22 -15.86
CA ALA A 278 13.27 8.56 -15.95
C ALA A 278 12.34 8.89 -14.77
N ALA A 279 12.85 9.47 -13.69
CA ALA A 279 12.05 9.91 -12.53
C ALA A 279 11.63 11.39 -12.59
N GLU A 280 12.18 12.20 -13.50
CA GLU A 280 11.84 13.62 -13.64
C GLU A 280 10.45 13.89 -14.23
N GLY A 281 9.73 12.83 -14.70
CA GLY A 281 8.36 12.93 -15.16
C GLY A 281 7.55 11.69 -14.80
N VAL A 282 6.30 11.88 -14.41
CA VAL A 282 5.37 10.77 -14.11
C VAL A 282 5.13 9.88 -15.35
N SER A 283 5.39 10.41 -16.55
CA SER A 283 5.26 9.70 -17.84
C SER A 283 6.42 8.73 -18.12
N SER A 284 7.56 8.85 -17.44
CA SER A 284 8.74 8.02 -17.69
C SER A 284 8.99 7.05 -16.54
N SER A 285 8.63 5.79 -16.77
CA SER A 285 8.95 4.70 -15.84
C SER A 285 10.27 4.03 -16.23
N PRO A 286 11.20 3.73 -15.28
CA PRO A 286 12.40 2.96 -15.59
C PRO A 286 12.12 1.61 -16.25
N PHE A 287 10.95 1.04 -16.00
CA PHE A 287 10.49 -0.20 -16.64
C PHE A 287 10.25 -0.02 -18.15
N VAL A 288 9.65 1.11 -18.54
CA VAL A 288 9.43 1.44 -19.95
C VAL A 288 10.77 1.57 -20.67
N THR A 289 11.72 2.30 -20.06
CA THR A 289 13.07 2.51 -20.63
C THR A 289 13.82 1.20 -20.84
N VAL A 290 13.78 0.28 -19.86
CA VAL A 290 14.41 -1.05 -20.02
C VAL A 290 13.82 -1.82 -21.19
N PHE A 291 12.51 -1.82 -21.38
CA PHE A 291 11.87 -2.51 -22.49
C PHE A 291 12.15 -1.87 -23.85
N GLN A 292 12.27 -0.55 -23.91
CA GLN A 292 12.70 0.16 -25.13
C GLN A 292 14.10 -0.28 -25.56
N HIS A 293 15.03 -0.43 -24.62
CA HIS A 293 16.40 -0.86 -24.90
C HIS A 293 16.51 -2.35 -25.29
N ILE A 294 15.60 -3.20 -24.83
CA ILE A 294 15.52 -4.61 -25.28
C ILE A 294 15.11 -4.68 -26.77
N GLY A 295 14.42 -3.65 -27.27
CA GLY A 295 14.07 -3.55 -28.71
C GLY A 295 12.90 -4.44 -29.13
N ILE A 296 12.04 -4.85 -28.21
CA ILE A 296 10.80 -5.59 -28.52
C ILE A 296 9.80 -4.63 -29.15
N PRO A 297 9.25 -4.91 -30.34
CA PRO A 297 8.24 -4.04 -30.96
C PRO A 297 7.03 -3.86 -30.03
N TYR A 298 6.52 -2.62 -29.94
CA TYR A 298 5.36 -2.26 -29.11
C TYR A 298 5.52 -2.54 -27.62
N ALA A 299 6.72 -2.91 -27.14
CA ALA A 299 6.94 -3.21 -25.72
C ALA A 299 6.61 -2.02 -24.82
N GLU A 300 6.92 -0.82 -25.26
CA GLU A 300 6.61 0.43 -24.57
C GLU A 300 5.10 0.59 -24.33
N ASP A 301 4.29 0.43 -25.37
CA ASP A 301 2.83 0.55 -25.28
C ASP A 301 2.23 -0.53 -24.41
N ILE A 302 2.74 -1.76 -24.52
CA ILE A 302 2.31 -2.88 -23.69
C ILE A 302 2.60 -2.58 -22.21
N ILE A 303 3.80 -2.10 -21.90
CA ILE A 303 4.17 -1.80 -20.52
C ILE A 303 3.39 -0.61 -19.97
N ARG A 304 3.21 0.47 -20.74
CA ARG A 304 2.34 1.59 -20.35
C ARG A 304 0.93 1.10 -20.01
N PHE A 305 0.33 0.29 -20.89
CA PHE A 305 -0.99 -0.30 -20.63
C PHE A 305 -1.01 -1.13 -19.33
N VAL A 306 0.01 -1.95 -19.11
CA VAL A 306 0.13 -2.73 -17.87
C VAL A 306 0.29 -1.83 -16.65
N ILE A 307 1.09 -0.77 -16.72
CA ILE A 307 1.22 0.19 -15.61
C ILE A 307 -0.14 0.83 -15.32
N ILE A 308 -0.88 1.30 -16.32
CA ILE A 308 -2.23 1.85 -16.12
C ILE A 308 -3.14 0.83 -15.43
N THR A 309 -3.17 -0.42 -15.88
CA THR A 309 -3.97 -1.46 -15.22
C THR A 309 -3.51 -1.72 -13.79
N ALA A 310 -2.21 -1.57 -13.52
CA ALA A 310 -1.63 -1.69 -12.19
C ALA A 310 -2.08 -0.55 -11.26
N LEU A 311 -2.07 0.68 -11.73
CA LEU A 311 -2.55 1.85 -11.00
C LEU A 311 -4.04 1.70 -10.66
N LEU A 312 -4.86 1.31 -11.64
CA LEU A 312 -6.30 1.11 -11.44
C LEU A 312 -6.61 -0.02 -10.46
N SER A 313 -5.82 -1.08 -10.43
CA SER A 313 -5.97 -2.17 -9.47
C SER A 313 -5.58 -1.71 -8.05
N ALA A 314 -4.51 -0.92 -7.87
CA ALA A 314 -4.17 -0.34 -6.58
C ALA A 314 -5.29 0.59 -6.08
N ALA A 315 -5.82 1.46 -6.95
CA ALA A 315 -6.97 2.30 -6.67
C ALA A 315 -8.22 1.49 -6.29
N ASN A 316 -8.50 0.40 -7.01
CA ASN A 316 -9.63 -0.50 -6.73
C ASN A 316 -9.54 -1.13 -5.33
N SER A 317 -8.38 -1.64 -4.96
CA SER A 317 -8.11 -2.19 -3.63
C SER A 317 -8.17 -1.13 -2.53
N GLY A 318 -7.65 0.07 -2.80
CA GLY A 318 -7.68 1.20 -1.88
C GLY A 318 -9.09 1.69 -1.58
N LEU A 319 -9.92 1.85 -2.60
CA LEU A 319 -11.33 2.24 -2.46
C LEU A 319 -12.11 1.21 -1.63
N PHE A 320 -11.86 -0.09 -1.88
CA PHE A 320 -12.41 -1.17 -1.09
C PHE A 320 -12.06 -0.99 0.39
N ALA A 321 -10.78 -0.84 0.73
CA ALA A 321 -10.30 -0.79 2.09
C ALA A 321 -10.76 0.46 2.84
N ALA A 322 -10.60 1.64 2.24
CA ALA A 322 -10.99 2.91 2.85
C ALA A 322 -12.50 2.98 3.16
N SER A 323 -13.33 2.48 2.25
CA SER A 323 -14.77 2.45 2.47
C SER A 323 -15.17 1.53 3.65
N ARG A 324 -14.46 0.40 3.88
CA ARG A 324 -14.69 -0.48 5.04
C ARG A 324 -14.27 0.18 6.35
N MET A 325 -13.23 1.01 6.33
CA MET A 325 -12.81 1.78 7.50
C MET A 325 -13.88 2.79 7.90
N MET A 326 -14.44 3.57 6.97
CA MET A 326 -15.54 4.50 7.26
C MET A 326 -16.79 3.75 7.76
N TRP A 327 -17.12 2.62 7.12
CA TRP A 327 -18.23 1.77 7.56
C TRP A 327 -18.01 1.31 9.01
N SER A 328 -16.81 0.85 9.35
CA SER A 328 -16.45 0.39 10.70
C SER A 328 -16.60 1.49 11.76
N LEU A 329 -16.14 2.72 11.48
CA LEU A 329 -16.36 3.85 12.38
C LEU A 329 -17.86 4.15 12.61
N SER A 330 -18.66 4.10 11.55
CA SER A 330 -20.11 4.31 11.66
C SER A 330 -20.78 3.18 12.44
N TYR A 331 -20.39 1.94 12.20
CA TYR A 331 -20.85 0.77 12.95
C TYR A 331 -20.54 0.90 14.45
N GLN A 332 -19.37 1.47 14.79
CA GLN A 332 -18.97 1.77 16.16
C GLN A 332 -19.59 3.08 16.71
N LYS A 333 -20.54 3.70 16.01
CA LYS A 333 -21.20 4.96 16.39
C LYS A 333 -20.26 6.18 16.48
N GLN A 334 -19.12 6.13 15.80
CA GLN A 334 -18.12 7.20 15.72
C GLN A 334 -18.20 8.01 14.41
N LEU A 335 -19.18 7.68 13.55
CA LEU A 335 -19.62 8.42 12.37
C LEU A 335 -21.13 8.37 12.27
N PRO A 336 -21.77 9.27 11.50
CA PRO A 336 -23.20 9.22 11.24
C PRO A 336 -23.64 7.86 10.69
N ALA A 337 -24.81 7.39 11.12
CA ALA A 337 -25.33 6.07 10.76
C ALA A 337 -25.53 5.85 9.23
N VAL A 338 -25.53 6.92 8.44
CA VAL A 338 -25.63 6.83 6.97
C VAL A 338 -24.45 6.04 6.35
N PHE A 339 -23.25 6.10 6.95
CA PHE A 339 -22.06 5.40 6.48
C PHE A 339 -22.07 3.89 6.77
N SER A 340 -22.92 3.44 7.71
CA SER A 340 -23.11 2.00 7.97
C SER A 340 -24.14 1.34 7.05
N LYS A 341 -24.84 2.12 6.20
CA LYS A 341 -25.80 1.57 5.23
C LYS A 341 -25.09 0.74 4.18
N ILE A 342 -25.58 -0.49 4.01
CA ILE A 342 -25.13 -1.43 2.99
C ILE A 342 -26.23 -1.64 1.95
N ASN A 343 -25.86 -1.85 0.69
CA ASN A 343 -26.82 -2.22 -0.35
C ASN A 343 -27.21 -3.72 -0.24
N ALA A 344 -28.17 -4.18 -1.05
CA ALA A 344 -28.62 -5.58 -1.08
C ALA A 344 -27.48 -6.59 -1.35
N ARG A 345 -26.36 -6.14 -1.91
CA ARG A 345 -25.18 -6.95 -2.24
C ARG A 345 -24.10 -6.91 -1.17
N GLY A 346 -24.31 -6.18 -0.06
CA GLY A 346 -23.39 -6.09 1.07
C GLY A 346 -22.27 -5.03 0.93
N VAL A 347 -22.46 -4.04 0.05
CA VAL A 347 -21.48 -2.96 -0.17
C VAL A 347 -21.89 -1.72 0.62
N PRO A 348 -20.98 -1.08 1.38
CA PRO A 348 -21.21 0.18 2.10
C PRO A 348 -21.16 1.37 1.12
N TYR A 349 -22.22 1.52 0.33
CA TYR A 349 -22.23 2.42 -0.84
C TYR A 349 -21.99 3.89 -0.51
N VAL A 350 -22.47 4.39 0.63
CA VAL A 350 -22.21 5.78 1.06
C VAL A 350 -20.72 6.01 1.35
N ALA A 351 -20.11 5.05 2.04
CA ALA A 351 -18.68 5.12 2.32
C ALA A 351 -17.85 5.05 1.04
N VAL A 352 -18.25 4.22 0.05
CA VAL A 352 -17.61 4.15 -1.27
C VAL A 352 -17.71 5.50 -1.99
N ILE A 353 -18.90 6.13 -2.04
CA ILE A 353 -19.09 7.43 -2.69
C ILE A 353 -18.21 8.52 -2.03
N VAL A 354 -18.24 8.62 -0.71
CA VAL A 354 -17.47 9.65 0.01
C VAL A 354 -15.97 9.43 -0.14
N THR A 355 -15.51 8.19 -0.10
CA THR A 355 -14.08 7.90 -0.35
C THR A 355 -13.67 8.27 -1.77
N MET A 356 -14.51 8.01 -2.77
CA MET A 356 -14.25 8.41 -4.15
C MET A 356 -14.16 9.92 -4.30
N ILE A 357 -15.07 10.67 -3.66
CA ILE A 357 -15.00 12.14 -3.63
C ILE A 357 -13.70 12.62 -2.96
N GLY A 358 -13.25 11.93 -1.90
CA GLY A 358 -11.98 12.24 -1.22
C GLY A 358 -10.75 12.04 -2.10
N GLY A 359 -10.83 11.23 -3.16
CA GLY A 359 -9.78 11.05 -4.16
C GLY A 359 -9.80 12.09 -5.29
N MET A 360 -10.86 12.92 -5.41
CA MET A 360 -11.01 13.88 -6.48
C MET A 360 -10.08 15.11 -6.46
N PRO A 361 -9.39 15.50 -5.35
CA PRO A 361 -8.38 16.56 -5.43
C PRO A 361 -7.30 16.33 -6.50
N GLY A 362 -7.04 15.08 -6.92
CA GLY A 362 -6.20 14.79 -8.08
C GLY A 362 -6.67 15.45 -9.38
N LEU A 363 -7.98 15.75 -9.53
CA LEU A 363 -8.49 16.51 -10.68
C LEU A 363 -7.96 17.95 -10.76
N LEU A 364 -7.55 18.51 -9.63
CA LEU A 364 -7.01 19.87 -9.56
C LEU A 364 -5.53 19.92 -10.00
N SER A 365 -4.87 18.77 -10.13
CA SER A 365 -3.45 18.69 -10.48
C SER A 365 -3.15 19.26 -11.87
N GLU A 366 -4.09 19.19 -12.81
CA GLU A 366 -3.93 19.78 -14.15
C GLU A 366 -3.76 21.31 -14.12
N GLN A 367 -4.36 21.98 -13.11
CA GLN A 367 -4.35 23.45 -12.99
C GLN A 367 -3.22 24.00 -12.13
N PHE A 368 -2.66 23.17 -11.23
CA PHE A 368 -1.71 23.60 -10.20
C PHE A 368 -0.50 22.66 -10.14
N ALA A 369 0.55 22.92 -10.93
CA ALA A 369 1.83 22.22 -10.85
C ALA A 369 1.73 20.70 -10.53
N PRO A 370 1.43 19.85 -11.52
CA PRO A 370 1.08 18.44 -11.31
C PRO A 370 2.11 17.64 -10.50
N GLU A 371 3.39 17.91 -10.73
CA GLU A 371 4.50 17.20 -10.05
C GLU A 371 4.59 17.52 -8.55
N ALA A 372 4.44 18.80 -8.19
CA ALA A 372 4.46 19.19 -6.77
C ALA A 372 3.26 18.63 -6.01
N ILE A 373 2.08 18.60 -6.65
CA ILE A 373 0.88 17.99 -6.06
C ILE A 373 1.09 16.49 -5.91
N PHE A 374 1.59 15.81 -6.93
CA PHE A 374 1.85 14.37 -6.89
C PHE A 374 2.81 14.01 -5.75
N THR A 375 3.94 14.71 -5.62
CA THR A 375 4.93 14.48 -4.55
C THR A 375 4.33 14.70 -3.16
N ASN A 376 3.55 15.76 -2.96
CA ASN A 376 2.91 16.03 -1.68
C ASN A 376 1.83 14.99 -1.35
N LEU A 377 1.01 14.57 -2.31
CA LEU A 377 0.00 13.52 -2.11
C LEU A 377 0.67 12.18 -1.76
N LEU A 378 1.75 11.84 -2.48
CA LEU A 378 2.55 10.65 -2.20
C LEU A 378 3.14 10.69 -0.78
N GLY A 379 3.70 11.83 -0.37
CA GLY A 379 4.24 12.05 0.97
C GLY A 379 3.18 11.88 2.07
N ILE A 380 1.97 12.42 1.87
CA ILE A 380 0.84 12.26 2.81
C ILE A 380 0.44 10.79 2.91
N ALA A 381 0.27 10.11 1.77
CA ALA A 381 -0.11 8.70 1.74
C ALA A 381 0.93 7.81 2.42
N ALA A 382 2.21 8.03 2.14
CA ALA A 382 3.31 7.28 2.70
C ALA A 382 3.43 7.48 4.23
N PHE A 383 3.39 8.73 4.70
CA PHE A 383 3.47 9.02 6.13
C PHE A 383 2.31 8.39 6.91
N THR A 384 1.08 8.61 6.44
CA THR A 384 -0.12 8.12 7.14
C THR A 384 -0.16 6.59 7.17
N MET A 385 0.30 5.93 6.11
CA MET A 385 0.43 4.48 6.08
C MET A 385 1.45 3.97 7.10
N VAL A 386 2.63 4.59 7.17
CA VAL A 386 3.68 4.16 8.12
C VAL A 386 3.23 4.37 9.56
N VAL A 387 2.47 5.43 9.88
CA VAL A 387 1.84 5.62 11.20
C VAL A 387 0.83 4.51 11.51
N VAL A 388 0.06 4.06 10.54
CA VAL A 388 -0.83 2.89 10.69
C VAL A 388 -0.02 1.64 11.01
N TRP A 389 1.09 1.40 10.32
CA TRP A 389 1.99 0.27 10.58
C TRP A 389 2.60 0.31 11.99
N MET A 390 2.99 1.51 12.47
CA MET A 390 3.41 1.69 13.86
C MET A 390 2.32 1.26 14.84
N SER A 391 1.07 1.63 14.58
CA SER A 391 -0.05 1.26 15.43
C SER A 391 -0.32 -0.24 15.46
N ILE A 392 -0.10 -0.95 14.35
CA ILE A 392 -0.20 -2.41 14.25
C ILE A 392 0.83 -3.06 15.18
N CYS A 393 2.09 -2.62 15.10
CA CYS A 393 3.17 -3.15 15.95
C CYS A 393 2.88 -2.92 17.45
N LEU A 394 2.47 -1.71 17.80
CA LEU A 394 2.14 -1.35 19.19
C LEU A 394 0.91 -2.11 19.70
N SER A 395 -0.11 -2.28 18.88
CA SER A 395 -1.32 -3.05 19.21
C SER A 395 -0.98 -4.51 19.48
N GLN A 396 -0.14 -5.12 18.63
CA GLN A 396 0.28 -6.51 18.79
C GLN A 396 1.15 -6.69 20.06
N PHE A 397 2.05 -5.77 20.32
CA PHE A 397 2.85 -5.78 21.56
C PHE A 397 1.97 -5.77 22.81
N ASN A 398 1.00 -4.85 22.86
CA ASN A 398 0.08 -4.75 24.00
C ASN A 398 -0.86 -5.94 24.09
N PHE A 399 -1.36 -6.46 22.96
CA PHE A 399 -2.16 -7.68 22.89
C PHE A 399 -1.42 -8.86 23.51
N ARG A 400 -0.19 -9.15 23.05
CA ARG A 400 0.61 -10.27 23.53
C ARG A 400 0.98 -10.11 25.02
N ARG A 401 1.27 -8.88 25.46
CA ARG A 401 1.53 -8.58 26.87
C ARG A 401 0.30 -8.86 27.75
N GLN A 402 -0.89 -8.47 27.29
CA GLN A 402 -2.15 -8.77 28.00
C GLN A 402 -2.45 -10.28 28.01
N TRP A 403 -2.19 -10.97 26.90
CA TRP A 403 -2.35 -12.41 26.78
C TRP A 403 -1.55 -13.18 27.84
N TYR A 404 -0.27 -12.84 27.99
CA TYR A 404 0.59 -13.45 29.00
C TYR A 404 0.20 -13.07 30.42
N LYS A 405 -0.24 -11.83 30.66
CA LYS A 405 -0.76 -11.42 31.98
C LYS A 405 -2.00 -12.19 32.44
N GLN A 406 -2.79 -12.71 31.47
CA GLN A 406 -3.94 -13.60 31.77
C GLN A 406 -3.53 -15.05 31.99
N GLY A 407 -2.25 -15.36 32.05
CA GLY A 407 -1.73 -16.72 32.25
C GLY A 407 -1.82 -17.62 31.02
N ARG A 408 -2.19 -17.07 29.86
CA ARG A 408 -2.34 -17.83 28.60
C ARG A 408 -0.98 -18.07 27.96
N LYS A 409 -0.85 -19.20 27.26
CA LYS A 409 0.38 -19.62 26.60
C LYS A 409 0.37 -19.22 25.12
N LYS A 410 1.58 -19.15 24.50
CA LYS A 410 1.76 -18.85 23.07
C LYS A 410 1.06 -19.88 22.17
N GLU A 411 1.08 -21.15 22.59
CA GLU A 411 0.54 -22.30 21.86
C GLU A 411 -0.99 -22.24 21.70
N GLU A 412 -1.67 -21.44 22.51
CA GLU A 412 -3.11 -21.20 22.44
C GLU A 412 -3.50 -20.20 21.34
N LEU A 413 -2.50 -19.50 20.74
CA LEU A 413 -2.72 -18.60 19.62
C LEU A 413 -2.79 -19.39 18.31
N GLY A 414 -3.82 -19.18 17.51
CA GLY A 414 -3.94 -19.81 16.19
C GLY A 414 -2.81 -19.41 15.21
N PHE A 415 -2.25 -18.23 15.41
CA PHE A 415 -1.01 -17.75 14.78
C PHE A 415 -0.28 -16.82 15.75
N ALA A 416 1.01 -17.03 15.92
CA ALA A 416 1.84 -16.24 16.80
C ALA A 416 3.05 -15.67 16.07
N ALA A 417 3.17 -14.35 16.01
CA ALA A 417 4.34 -13.68 15.45
C ALA A 417 5.62 -14.14 16.20
N PRO A 418 6.70 -14.45 15.46
CA PRO A 418 7.95 -14.91 16.07
C PRO A 418 8.66 -13.78 16.85
N LEU A 419 9.70 -14.13 17.57
CA LEU A 419 10.66 -13.20 18.22
C LEU A 419 10.00 -12.12 19.09
N PHE A 420 8.85 -12.39 19.71
CA PHE A 420 8.28 -11.46 20.68
C PHE A 420 9.17 -11.32 21.92
N PRO A 421 9.45 -10.12 22.45
CA PRO A 421 8.91 -8.80 22.08
C PRO A 421 9.73 -8.04 21.03
N ILE A 422 10.81 -8.60 20.53
CA ILE A 422 11.79 -7.91 19.66
C ILE A 422 11.14 -7.46 18.34
N LEU A 423 10.39 -8.35 17.68
CA LEU A 423 9.82 -8.10 16.36
C LEU A 423 8.88 -6.88 16.32
N PRO A 424 7.86 -6.74 17.18
CA PRO A 424 7.00 -5.54 17.17
C PRO A 424 7.75 -4.27 17.60
N ILE A 425 8.76 -4.37 18.47
CA ILE A 425 9.58 -3.22 18.88
C ILE A 425 10.42 -2.73 17.70
N LEU A 426 11.12 -3.61 17.00
CA LEU A 426 11.90 -3.25 15.83
C LEU A 426 11.02 -2.70 14.69
N GLY A 427 9.89 -3.36 14.41
CA GLY A 427 8.94 -2.86 13.41
C GLY A 427 8.46 -1.44 13.75
N PHE A 428 8.12 -1.17 15.00
CA PHE A 428 7.74 0.17 15.45
C PHE A 428 8.89 1.18 15.29
N ILE A 429 10.11 0.84 15.73
CA ILE A 429 11.27 1.74 15.67
C ILE A 429 11.61 2.07 14.22
N PHE A 430 11.66 1.09 13.32
CA PHE A 430 11.96 1.34 11.91
C PHE A 430 10.89 2.21 11.24
N CYS A 431 9.61 1.95 11.50
CA CYS A 431 8.53 2.81 11.03
C CYS A 431 8.64 4.24 11.58
N PHE A 432 8.97 4.39 12.88
CA PHE A 432 9.17 5.71 13.50
C PHE A 432 10.35 6.46 12.86
N ILE A 433 11.48 5.79 12.67
CA ILE A 433 12.66 6.33 11.98
C ILE A 433 12.27 6.80 10.56
N THR A 434 11.49 6.00 9.82
CA THR A 434 10.98 6.36 8.50
C THR A 434 10.11 7.61 8.54
N CYS A 435 9.22 7.77 9.53
CA CYS A 435 8.43 9.00 9.67
C CYS A 435 9.31 10.22 9.96
N VAL A 436 10.33 10.06 10.80
CA VAL A 436 11.27 11.15 11.14
C VAL A 436 12.12 11.55 9.92
N SER A 437 12.47 10.60 9.02
CA SER A 437 13.28 10.89 7.83
C SER A 437 12.66 11.97 6.95
N MET A 438 11.32 12.07 6.91
CA MET A 438 10.58 13.06 6.13
C MET A 438 10.93 14.52 6.49
N VAL A 439 11.36 14.78 7.72
CA VAL A 439 11.76 16.12 8.16
C VAL A 439 13.02 16.61 7.45
N PHE A 440 13.89 15.66 7.04
CA PHE A 440 15.15 15.94 6.38
C PHE A 440 14.99 16.19 4.87
N ASP A 441 13.85 15.83 4.29
CA ASP A 441 13.50 16.13 2.91
C ASP A 441 12.68 17.43 2.82
N PRO A 442 13.25 18.52 2.25
CA PRO A 442 12.54 19.80 2.13
C PRO A 442 11.24 19.72 1.34
N SER A 443 11.16 18.86 0.34
CA SER A 443 9.97 18.66 -0.53
C SER A 443 8.79 18.06 0.21
N MET A 444 9.05 17.27 1.27
CA MET A 444 8.05 16.53 2.04
C MET A 444 7.64 17.20 3.36
N ARG A 445 8.32 18.28 3.76
CA ARG A 445 8.05 18.96 5.06
C ARG A 445 6.61 19.45 5.19
N ILE A 446 6.03 19.98 4.12
CA ILE A 446 4.63 20.46 4.13
C ILE A 446 3.69 19.30 4.42
N SER A 447 3.88 18.18 3.77
CA SER A 447 3.10 16.95 3.97
C SER A 447 3.26 16.43 5.40
N PHE A 448 4.48 16.45 5.96
CA PHE A 448 4.75 16.04 7.34
C PHE A 448 3.94 16.85 8.35
N PHE A 449 4.05 18.19 8.33
CA PHE A 449 3.33 19.05 9.26
C PHE A 449 1.82 18.99 9.02
N GLY A 450 1.37 18.86 7.77
CA GLY A 450 -0.04 18.66 7.42
C GLY A 450 -0.61 17.37 8.04
N CYS A 451 0.15 16.27 7.99
CA CYS A 451 -0.25 15.01 8.61
C CYS A 451 -0.28 15.09 10.14
N LEU A 452 0.69 15.78 10.77
CA LEU A 452 0.67 16.02 12.23
C LEU A 452 -0.55 16.84 12.64
N LEU A 453 -0.88 17.88 11.89
CA LEU A 453 -2.09 18.69 12.11
C LEU A 453 -3.35 17.83 11.97
N PHE A 454 -3.42 16.99 10.94
CA PHE A 454 -4.56 16.08 10.73
C PHE A 454 -4.71 15.10 11.90
N ILE A 455 -3.61 14.53 12.40
CA ILE A 455 -3.61 13.67 13.61
C ILE A 455 -4.17 14.45 14.81
N ALA A 456 -3.69 15.68 15.04
CA ALA A 456 -4.16 16.52 16.14
C ALA A 456 -5.66 16.83 16.02
N VAL A 457 -6.15 17.14 14.81
CA VAL A 457 -7.58 17.37 14.52
C VAL A 457 -8.41 16.11 14.79
N CYS A 458 -7.93 14.92 14.39
CA CYS A 458 -8.62 13.66 14.66
C CYS A 458 -8.76 13.41 16.16
N TYR A 459 -7.69 13.58 16.95
CA TYR A 459 -7.76 13.43 18.40
C TYR A 459 -8.69 14.47 19.03
N ALA A 460 -8.58 15.76 18.65
CA ALA A 460 -9.45 16.82 19.13
C ALA A 460 -10.92 16.53 18.83
N SER A 461 -11.23 16.11 17.61
CA SER A 461 -12.57 15.69 17.18
C SER A 461 -13.09 14.52 18.03
N TYR A 462 -12.28 13.50 18.26
CA TYR A 462 -12.67 12.36 19.09
C TYR A 462 -13.04 12.79 20.50
N TYR A 463 -12.18 13.56 21.19
CA TYR A 463 -12.40 13.99 22.57
C TYR A 463 -13.56 14.96 22.71
N THR A 464 -13.82 15.78 21.69
CA THR A 464 -14.93 16.75 21.70
C THR A 464 -16.28 16.07 21.49
N PHE A 465 -16.39 15.13 20.54
CA PHE A 465 -17.69 14.64 20.09
C PHE A 465 -18.03 13.22 20.55
N TYR A 466 -17.01 12.38 20.82
CA TYR A 466 -17.23 10.93 21.01
C TYR A 466 -16.78 10.40 22.38
N HIS A 467 -15.85 11.06 23.07
CA HIS A 467 -15.32 10.55 24.35
C HIS A 467 -16.39 10.36 25.44
N LYS A 468 -17.44 11.20 25.46
CA LYS A 468 -18.53 11.11 26.43
C LYS A 468 -19.59 10.05 26.09
N LYS A 469 -19.50 9.43 24.88
CA LYS A 469 -20.48 8.46 24.38
C LYS A 469 -19.93 7.03 24.30
N SER A 470 -18.65 6.85 24.58
CA SER A 470 -17.94 5.57 24.71
C SER A 470 -17.70 5.29 26.20
#